data_172ec10a60fbcb64dd261baff687cbf7
#
_entry.id   172ec10a60fbcb64dd261baff687cbf7
#
_cell.length_a   1.000
_cell.length_b   1.000
_cell.length_c   1.000
_cell.angle_alpha   90.00
_cell.angle_beta   90.00
_cell.angle_gamma   90.00
#
_symmetry.space_group_name_H-M   'P 1'
#
loop_
_entity.id
_entity.type
_entity.pdbx_description
1 polymer ?
#
loop_
_entity_poly.entity_id
_entity_poly.type
_entity_poly.pdbx_seq_one_letter_code
_entity_poly.pdbx_strand_id
1 'polypeptide(L)'
;KQNHPSNSGEMQSSTPVRDERAVFRKRVLKIGGAVTLVLVGLFTLPIPFGSLKVTGSDKVTVQDVMVAGDIHEPVNILQISTEKLKTRLSKDLRVEEAQISYQLPLTMVVNVVERKAVAVVPSQFGYLTLDSKGQVIASEPAIQDTSVPMISGVKAGNILLGDTVVDKPILAALEYLNSLDEETFKNIAEVNIGDPDAIMAYTVSGVQIRLGDGKDLAKKAELTQSMLQDIKKTHGNVQYIDVNVSSPYIKT
;
A
#
# COMPACT_ATOMS: atom_id res chain seq x y z
N LYS A 1 47.34 6.26 103.48
CA LYS A 1 46.31 5.29 103.06
C LYS A 1 45.83 5.72 101.69
N GLN A 2 46.24 5.03 100.71
CA GLN A 2 45.95 5.25 99.31
C GLN A 2 44.64 4.57 98.96
N ASN A 3 43.79 5.27 98.25
CA ASN A 3 42.67 4.67 97.57
C ASN A 3 42.79 4.93 96.05
N HIS A 4 42.92 3.88 95.37
CA HIS A 4 42.89 3.82 93.93
C HIS A 4 41.42 3.74 93.47
N PRO A 5 40.96 4.45 92.46
CA PRO A 5 39.73 4.16 91.74
C PRO A 5 40.04 3.39 90.46
N SER A 6 39.42 2.24 90.36
CA SER A 6 39.38 1.40 89.15
C SER A 6 38.61 2.05 87.98
N ASN A 7 39.32 2.20 86.93
CA ASN A 7 38.73 2.67 85.66
C ASN A 7 38.21 1.45 84.87
N SER A 8 36.89 1.27 84.87
CA SER A 8 36.21 0.27 84.01
C SER A 8 35.88 0.91 82.67
N GLY A 9 36.74 0.66 81.70
CA GLY A 9 36.50 1.07 80.35
C GLY A 9 35.31 0.33 79.76
N GLU A 10 34.19 1.04 79.53
CA GLU A 10 33.10 0.54 78.72
C GLU A 10 33.53 0.48 77.23
N MET A 11 33.66 -0.75 76.73
CA MET A 11 33.88 -1.00 75.33
C MET A 11 32.57 -0.81 74.60
N GLN A 12 32.31 0.41 74.06
CA GLN A 12 31.21 0.68 73.18
C GLN A 12 31.40 -0.11 71.86
N SER A 13 30.65 -1.19 71.71
CA SER A 13 30.53 -1.90 70.44
C SER A 13 29.75 -1.02 69.44
N SER A 14 30.47 -0.27 68.60
CA SER A 14 29.89 0.42 67.45
C SER A 14 29.42 -0.60 66.43
N THR A 15 28.14 -0.96 66.48
CA THR A 15 27.49 -1.66 65.36
C THR A 15 27.57 -0.75 64.13
N PRO A 16 28.11 -1.25 63.00
CA PRO A 16 28.18 -0.44 61.79
C PRO A 16 26.76 -0.14 61.32
N VAL A 17 26.37 1.12 61.36
CA VAL A 17 25.11 1.58 60.75
C VAL A 17 25.20 1.28 59.26
N ARG A 18 24.48 0.25 58.85
CA ARG A 18 24.41 -0.19 57.47
C ARG A 18 23.76 0.97 56.69
N ASP A 19 24.53 1.65 55.85
CA ASP A 19 24.05 2.78 55.04
C ASP A 19 22.99 2.25 54.04
N GLU A 20 21.74 2.30 54.46
CA GLU A 20 20.58 1.80 53.65
C GLU A 20 20.52 2.46 52.28
N ARG A 21 20.98 3.72 52.17
CA ARG A 21 21.06 4.44 50.91
C ARG A 21 22.10 3.81 49.97
N ALA A 22 23.24 3.36 50.47
CA ALA A 22 24.25 2.72 49.66
C ALA A 22 23.79 1.33 49.19
N VAL A 23 23.06 0.60 50.02
CA VAL A 23 22.47 -0.71 49.65
C VAL A 23 21.37 -0.52 48.59
N PHE A 24 20.51 0.47 48.77
CA PHE A 24 19.45 0.82 47.80
C PHE A 24 20.05 1.23 46.44
N ARG A 25 21.06 2.11 46.44
CA ARG A 25 21.75 2.51 45.20
C ARG A 25 22.37 1.31 44.46
N LYS A 26 23.02 0.41 45.18
CA LYS A 26 23.61 -0.83 44.62
C LYS A 26 22.51 -1.75 44.02
N ARG A 27 21.34 -1.87 44.65
CA ARG A 27 20.21 -2.65 44.13
C ARG A 27 19.64 -2.03 42.87
N VAL A 28 19.39 -0.72 42.87
CA VAL A 28 18.90 0.00 41.69
C VAL A 28 19.89 -0.14 40.53
N LEU A 29 21.19 0.02 40.78
CA LEU A 29 22.22 -0.14 39.74
C LEU A 29 22.26 -1.56 39.17
N LYS A 30 22.11 -2.60 39.99
CA LYS A 30 22.07 -4.00 39.56
C LYS A 30 20.82 -4.29 38.74
N ILE A 31 19.65 -3.80 39.18
CA ILE A 31 18.39 -3.94 38.43
C ILE A 31 18.49 -3.20 37.09
N GLY A 32 18.97 -1.95 37.08
CA GLY A 32 19.19 -1.18 35.86
C GLY A 32 20.14 -1.89 34.89
N GLY A 33 21.26 -2.43 35.40
CA GLY A 33 22.19 -3.21 34.56
C GLY A 33 21.56 -4.48 33.98
N ALA A 34 20.77 -5.21 34.78
CA ALA A 34 20.08 -6.41 34.31
C ALA A 34 19.01 -6.07 33.23
N VAL A 35 18.24 -5.00 33.45
CA VAL A 35 17.25 -4.52 32.46
C VAL A 35 17.94 -4.11 31.16
N THR A 36 19.06 -3.38 31.26
CA THR A 36 19.85 -2.99 30.07
C THR A 36 20.36 -4.20 29.31
N LEU A 37 20.88 -5.21 30.01
CA LEU A 37 21.34 -6.47 29.40
C LEU A 37 20.21 -7.21 28.68
N VAL A 38 19.02 -7.28 29.28
CA VAL A 38 17.84 -7.92 28.67
C VAL A 38 17.44 -7.14 27.40
N LEU A 39 17.39 -5.81 27.47
CA LEU A 39 17.05 -4.99 26.30
C LEU A 39 18.07 -5.16 25.18
N VAL A 40 19.38 -5.12 25.50
CA VAL A 40 20.43 -5.36 24.50
C VAL A 40 20.28 -6.76 23.88
N GLY A 41 19.98 -7.77 24.69
CA GLY A 41 19.73 -9.14 24.21
C GLY A 41 18.54 -9.20 23.24
N LEU A 42 17.42 -8.55 23.55
CA LEU A 42 16.24 -8.51 22.69
C LEU A 42 16.51 -7.86 21.32
N PHE A 43 17.41 -6.86 21.27
CA PHE A 43 17.76 -6.17 20.03
C PHE A 43 18.88 -6.83 19.23
N THR A 44 19.71 -7.69 19.84
CA THR A 44 20.91 -8.24 19.18
C THR A 44 20.88 -9.73 18.96
N LEU A 45 20.20 -10.49 19.84
CA LEU A 45 20.13 -11.94 19.74
C LEU A 45 18.90 -12.40 18.94
N PRO A 46 18.96 -13.54 18.24
CA PRO A 46 17.83 -14.13 17.53
C PRO A 46 16.86 -14.80 18.51
N ILE A 47 16.21 -13.99 19.33
CA ILE A 47 15.22 -14.43 20.31
C ILE A 47 13.84 -14.16 19.75
N PRO A 48 12.90 -15.12 19.74
CA PRO A 48 11.53 -14.90 19.28
C PRO A 48 10.84 -13.84 20.14
N PHE A 49 10.34 -12.78 19.52
CA PHE A 49 9.63 -11.73 20.21
C PHE A 49 8.50 -11.18 19.35
N GLY A 50 7.28 -11.53 19.69
CA GLY A 50 6.08 -11.15 18.95
C GLY A 50 5.79 -12.03 17.74
N SER A 51 4.83 -11.60 16.93
CA SER A 51 4.38 -12.28 15.73
C SER A 51 4.18 -11.29 14.57
N LEU A 52 4.26 -11.80 13.35
CA LEU A 52 3.99 -11.06 12.11
C LEU A 52 2.68 -11.55 11.51
N LYS A 53 1.79 -10.61 11.16
CA LYS A 53 0.53 -10.90 10.47
C LYS A 53 0.42 -10.02 9.23
N VAL A 54 -0.04 -10.59 8.13
CA VAL A 54 -0.37 -9.87 6.89
C VAL A 54 -1.88 -9.85 6.72
N THR A 55 -2.43 -8.72 6.30
CA THR A 55 -3.85 -8.51 6.05
C THR A 55 -4.04 -7.66 4.79
N GLY A 56 -5.25 -7.69 4.22
CA GLY A 56 -5.64 -6.83 3.10
C GLY A 56 -5.26 -7.34 1.72
N SER A 57 -4.56 -8.50 1.62
CA SER A 57 -4.20 -9.12 0.36
C SER A 57 -4.27 -10.64 0.46
N ASP A 58 -4.75 -11.27 -0.59
CA ASP A 58 -4.67 -12.72 -0.79
C ASP A 58 -3.45 -13.11 -1.65
N LYS A 59 -2.87 -12.14 -2.37
CA LYS A 59 -1.73 -12.35 -3.28
C LYS A 59 -0.37 -12.15 -2.61
N VAL A 60 -0.33 -11.41 -1.50
CA VAL A 60 0.90 -11.13 -0.74
C VAL A 60 0.83 -11.89 0.58
N THR A 61 1.67 -12.88 0.71
CA THR A 61 1.72 -13.78 1.87
C THR A 61 2.64 -13.26 2.98
N VAL A 62 2.54 -13.84 4.18
CA VAL A 62 3.50 -13.58 5.27
C VAL A 62 4.94 -13.87 4.82
N GLN A 63 5.13 -14.93 4.02
CA GLN A 63 6.44 -15.29 3.49
C GLN A 63 7.01 -14.23 2.55
N ASP A 64 6.17 -13.62 1.68
CA ASP A 64 6.60 -12.52 0.81
C ASP A 64 7.07 -11.32 1.63
N VAL A 65 6.34 -10.99 2.71
CA VAL A 65 6.70 -9.90 3.62
C VAL A 65 7.99 -10.21 4.39
N MET A 66 8.19 -11.46 4.81
CA MET A 66 9.44 -11.89 5.46
C MET A 66 10.64 -11.76 4.52
N VAL A 67 10.50 -12.21 3.28
CA VAL A 67 11.55 -12.09 2.25
C VAL A 67 11.83 -10.62 1.95
N ALA A 68 10.79 -9.80 1.71
CA ALA A 68 10.95 -8.37 1.48
C ALA A 68 11.62 -7.65 2.66
N GLY A 69 11.28 -8.02 3.88
CA GLY A 69 11.83 -7.45 5.12
C GLY A 69 13.22 -7.93 5.49
N ASP A 70 13.73 -8.99 4.82
CA ASP A 70 14.93 -9.72 5.27
C ASP A 70 14.75 -10.23 6.72
N ILE A 71 13.54 -10.76 6.99
CA ILE A 71 13.12 -11.23 8.31
C ILE A 71 13.38 -12.74 8.37
N HIS A 72 14.20 -13.16 9.31
CA HIS A 72 14.55 -14.56 9.51
C HIS A 72 13.83 -15.12 10.74
N GLU A 73 13.59 -16.42 10.74
CA GLU A 73 13.14 -17.12 11.94
C GLU A 73 14.29 -17.35 12.93
N PRO A 74 14.03 -17.20 14.22
CA PRO A 74 12.76 -16.83 14.86
C PRO A 74 12.42 -15.34 14.71
N VAL A 75 11.16 -15.03 14.43
CA VAL A 75 10.70 -13.65 14.21
C VAL A 75 10.87 -12.82 15.49
N ASN A 76 11.52 -11.67 15.36
CA ASN A 76 11.63 -10.66 16.41
C ASN A 76 11.21 -9.30 15.86
N ILE A 77 10.00 -8.87 16.22
CA ILE A 77 9.40 -7.63 15.70
C ILE A 77 10.15 -6.35 16.10
N LEU A 78 10.97 -6.40 17.17
CA LEU A 78 11.79 -5.25 17.59
C LEU A 78 13.01 -5.04 16.69
N GLN A 79 13.44 -6.07 15.96
CA GLN A 79 14.57 -6.00 15.03
C GLN A 79 14.15 -5.62 13.61
N ILE A 80 12.83 -5.58 13.35
CA ILE A 80 12.30 -5.25 12.02
C ILE A 80 12.28 -3.74 11.82
N SER A 81 13.00 -3.27 10.80
CA SER A 81 12.92 -1.88 10.37
C SER A 81 11.66 -1.66 9.52
N THR A 82 10.66 -1.00 10.09
CA THR A 82 9.39 -0.69 9.40
C THR A 82 9.58 0.14 8.14
N GLU A 83 10.48 1.12 8.17
CA GLU A 83 10.79 1.97 7.00
C GLU A 83 11.42 1.17 5.86
N LYS A 84 12.39 0.31 6.17
CA LYS A 84 13.02 -0.55 5.16
C LYS A 84 12.01 -1.55 4.59
N LEU A 85 11.19 -2.17 5.45
CA LEU A 85 10.15 -3.10 5.03
C LEU A 85 9.15 -2.40 4.10
N LYS A 86 8.63 -1.24 4.49
CA LYS A 86 7.70 -0.45 3.68
C LYS A 86 8.30 -0.08 2.31
N THR A 87 9.55 0.41 2.30
CA THR A 87 10.26 0.76 1.06
C THR A 87 10.48 -0.44 0.15
N ARG A 88 10.71 -1.64 0.70
CA ARG A 88 10.87 -2.85 -0.11
C ARG A 88 9.55 -3.37 -0.62
N LEU A 89 8.50 -3.36 0.20
CA LEU A 89 7.16 -3.74 -0.22
C LEU A 89 6.61 -2.82 -1.32
N SER A 90 6.93 -1.53 -1.31
CA SER A 90 6.50 -0.61 -2.37
C SER A 90 7.13 -0.89 -3.75
N LYS A 91 8.19 -1.71 -3.81
CA LYS A 91 8.80 -2.19 -5.06
C LYS A 91 8.12 -3.45 -5.63
N ASP A 92 7.32 -4.14 -4.83
CA ASP A 92 6.52 -5.26 -5.31
C ASP A 92 5.35 -4.73 -6.14
N LEU A 93 5.27 -5.13 -7.40
CA LEU A 93 4.24 -4.64 -8.33
C LEU A 93 2.83 -5.08 -7.95
N ARG A 94 2.68 -6.06 -7.07
CA ARG A 94 1.38 -6.47 -6.48
C ARG A 94 0.89 -5.51 -5.41
N VAL A 95 1.81 -4.69 -4.83
CA VAL A 95 1.54 -3.82 -3.69
C VAL A 95 1.37 -2.38 -4.17
N GLU A 96 0.22 -1.79 -3.93
CA GLU A 96 0.01 -0.36 -4.11
C GLU A 96 0.47 0.42 -2.90
N GLU A 97 0.09 -0.05 -1.71
CA GLU A 97 0.47 0.56 -0.43
C GLU A 97 0.64 -0.53 0.64
N ALA A 98 1.58 -0.32 1.55
CA ALA A 98 1.75 -1.14 2.74
C ALA A 98 1.73 -0.25 3.99
N GLN A 99 0.83 -0.55 4.92
CA GLN A 99 0.71 0.11 6.22
C GLN A 99 1.12 -0.85 7.32
N ILE A 100 2.01 -0.41 8.20
CA ILE A 100 2.52 -1.22 9.30
C ILE A 100 2.01 -0.66 10.61
N SER A 101 1.41 -1.52 11.41
CA SER A 101 0.86 -1.18 12.73
C SER A 101 1.19 -2.27 13.74
N TYR A 102 1.01 -1.96 15.02
CA TYR A 102 1.21 -2.90 16.10
C TYR A 102 -0.10 -3.14 16.84
N GLN A 103 -0.44 -4.41 17.03
CA GLN A 103 -1.58 -4.85 17.83
C GLN A 103 -1.09 -5.54 19.11
N LEU A 104 -1.76 -5.24 20.22
CA LEU A 104 -1.48 -5.93 21.48
C LEU A 104 -1.92 -7.41 21.40
N PRO A 105 -1.20 -8.33 22.08
CA PRO A 105 -0.09 -8.04 22.98
C PRO A 105 1.26 -7.78 22.29
N LEU A 106 1.59 -8.38 21.17
CA LEU A 106 2.92 -8.29 20.52
C LEU A 106 2.83 -8.74 19.05
N THR A 107 1.92 -8.17 18.29
CA THR A 107 1.74 -8.52 16.88
C THR A 107 2.05 -7.31 15.99
N MET A 108 2.99 -7.45 15.07
CA MET A 108 3.18 -6.53 13.96
C MET A 108 2.21 -6.91 12.85
N VAL A 109 1.35 -5.98 12.45
CA VAL A 109 0.40 -6.17 11.35
C VAL A 109 0.85 -5.35 10.16
N VAL A 110 1.07 -6.04 9.03
CA VAL A 110 1.32 -5.43 7.73
C VAL A 110 0.02 -5.49 6.94
N ASN A 111 -0.64 -4.36 6.80
CA ASN A 111 -1.83 -4.24 5.97
C ASN A 111 -1.41 -3.83 4.56
N VAL A 112 -1.67 -4.71 3.60
CA VAL A 112 -1.30 -4.54 2.20
C VAL A 112 -2.52 -4.13 1.40
N VAL A 113 -2.44 -3.03 0.67
CA VAL A 113 -3.40 -2.65 -0.36
C VAL A 113 -2.89 -3.22 -1.68
N GLU A 114 -3.65 -4.12 -2.30
CA GLU A 114 -3.30 -4.69 -3.59
C GLU A 114 -3.40 -3.66 -4.70
N ARG A 115 -2.41 -3.66 -5.58
CA ARG A 115 -2.42 -2.86 -6.79
C ARG A 115 -3.42 -3.44 -7.79
N LYS A 116 -4.30 -2.58 -8.28
CA LYS A 116 -5.35 -2.95 -9.23
C LYS A 116 -4.99 -2.56 -10.64
N ALA A 117 -5.26 -3.44 -11.58
CA ALA A 117 -5.24 -3.15 -13.00
C ALA A 117 -6.38 -2.18 -13.35
N VAL A 118 -6.08 -1.16 -14.14
CA VAL A 118 -7.06 -0.15 -14.60
C VAL A 118 -7.20 -0.17 -16.11
N ALA A 119 -6.13 -0.43 -16.85
CA ALA A 119 -6.18 -0.47 -18.30
C ALA A 119 -5.17 -1.45 -18.88
N VAL A 120 -5.47 -1.96 -20.07
CA VAL A 120 -4.54 -2.69 -20.93
C VAL A 120 -4.22 -1.83 -22.14
N VAL A 121 -2.94 -1.69 -22.51
CA VAL A 121 -2.48 -0.88 -23.64
C VAL A 121 -1.65 -1.75 -24.58
N PRO A 122 -1.87 -1.70 -25.90
CA PRO A 122 -0.99 -2.35 -26.87
C PRO A 122 0.44 -1.80 -26.79
N SER A 123 1.42 -2.68 -26.92
CA SER A 123 2.84 -2.33 -27.01
C SER A 123 3.48 -2.93 -28.27
N GLN A 124 4.79 -2.78 -28.41
CA GLN A 124 5.50 -3.38 -29.54
C GLN A 124 5.53 -4.92 -29.47
N PHE A 125 5.53 -5.49 -28.25
CA PHE A 125 5.72 -6.94 -28.03
C PHE A 125 4.52 -7.62 -27.36
N GLY A 126 3.36 -6.99 -27.37
CA GLY A 126 2.15 -7.52 -26.76
C GLY A 126 1.34 -6.41 -26.08
N TYR A 127 0.96 -6.66 -24.84
CA TYR A 127 0.09 -5.77 -24.07
C TYR A 127 0.72 -5.45 -22.71
N LEU A 128 0.58 -4.21 -22.28
CA LEU A 128 0.97 -3.76 -20.95
C LEU A 128 -0.28 -3.51 -20.12
N THR A 129 -0.29 -4.02 -18.90
CA THR A 129 -1.33 -3.72 -17.92
C THR A 129 -0.86 -2.57 -17.04
N LEU A 130 -1.69 -1.54 -16.92
CA LEU A 130 -1.41 -0.32 -16.17
C LEU A 130 -2.27 -0.25 -14.89
N ASP A 131 -1.70 0.29 -13.84
CA ASP A 131 -2.43 0.69 -12.64
C ASP A 131 -3.04 2.09 -12.78
N SER A 132 -3.70 2.57 -11.71
CA SER A 132 -4.32 3.90 -11.65
C SER A 132 -3.36 5.07 -11.87
N LYS A 133 -2.07 4.87 -11.64
CA LYS A 133 -1.01 5.89 -11.80
C LYS A 133 -0.27 5.77 -13.12
N GLY A 134 -0.64 4.79 -13.95
CA GLY A 134 0.03 4.49 -15.21
C GLY A 134 1.32 3.68 -15.05
N GLN A 135 1.54 3.04 -13.89
CA GLN A 135 2.66 2.12 -13.74
C GLN A 135 2.36 0.78 -14.44
N VAL A 136 3.35 0.26 -15.16
CA VAL A 136 3.24 -1.04 -15.82
C VAL A 136 3.38 -2.14 -14.78
N ILE A 137 2.31 -2.89 -14.53
CA ILE A 137 2.24 -3.95 -13.53
C ILE A 137 2.29 -5.35 -14.11
N ALA A 138 2.01 -5.49 -15.42
CA ALA A 138 2.18 -6.74 -16.16
C ALA A 138 2.53 -6.42 -17.63
N SER A 139 3.24 -7.36 -18.27
CA SER A 139 3.56 -7.33 -19.72
C SER A 139 3.37 -8.73 -20.27
N GLU A 140 2.44 -8.90 -21.20
CA GLU A 140 1.97 -10.19 -21.68
C GLU A 140 1.82 -10.20 -23.21
N PRO A 141 2.06 -11.33 -23.89
CA PRO A 141 1.93 -11.42 -25.34
C PRO A 141 0.47 -11.32 -25.82
N ALA A 142 -0.50 -11.62 -24.94
CA ALA A 142 -1.94 -11.54 -25.21
C ALA A 142 -2.69 -11.06 -23.98
N ILE A 143 -3.85 -10.46 -24.18
CA ILE A 143 -4.72 -10.02 -23.09
C ILE A 143 -5.20 -11.24 -22.30
N GLN A 144 -4.89 -11.31 -21.02
CA GLN A 144 -5.29 -12.38 -20.11
C GLN A 144 -6.59 -12.05 -19.37
N ASP A 145 -6.74 -10.78 -18.96
CA ASP A 145 -7.89 -10.32 -18.21
C ASP A 145 -8.75 -9.38 -19.08
N THR A 146 -9.90 -9.86 -19.50
CA THR A 146 -10.88 -9.11 -20.29
C THR A 146 -11.81 -8.23 -19.44
N SER A 147 -11.70 -8.30 -18.12
CA SER A 147 -12.46 -7.42 -17.21
C SER A 147 -11.87 -6.02 -17.09
N VAL A 148 -10.66 -5.82 -17.62
CA VAL A 148 -9.94 -4.56 -17.61
C VAL A 148 -10.11 -3.87 -18.97
N PRO A 149 -10.55 -2.60 -19.04
CA PRO A 149 -10.68 -1.86 -20.28
C PRO A 149 -9.38 -1.76 -21.08
N MET A 150 -9.51 -1.82 -22.41
CA MET A 150 -8.39 -1.58 -23.32
C MET A 150 -8.29 -0.10 -23.69
N ILE A 151 -7.11 0.51 -23.60
CA ILE A 151 -6.81 1.79 -24.25
C ILE A 151 -6.25 1.48 -25.63
N SER A 152 -6.95 1.90 -26.68
CA SER A 152 -6.62 1.62 -28.08
C SER A 152 -6.33 2.89 -28.89
N GLY A 153 -5.95 2.71 -30.16
CA GLY A 153 -5.62 3.80 -31.07
C GLY A 153 -4.17 4.28 -30.96
N VAL A 154 -3.44 3.83 -29.96
CA VAL A 154 -2.01 4.09 -29.76
C VAL A 154 -1.28 2.81 -29.39
N LYS A 155 0.04 2.85 -29.49
CA LYS A 155 0.92 1.82 -28.91
C LYS A 155 1.80 2.48 -27.86
N ALA A 156 1.85 1.90 -26.68
CA ALA A 156 2.85 2.31 -25.68
C ALA A 156 4.26 2.10 -26.25
N GLY A 157 5.13 3.06 -26.04
CA GLY A 157 6.53 2.98 -26.45
C GLY A 157 7.31 1.86 -25.74
N ASN A 158 8.65 1.96 -25.80
CA ASN A 158 9.51 1.04 -25.05
C ASN A 158 9.46 1.35 -23.55
N ILE A 159 8.48 0.78 -22.87
CA ILE A 159 8.24 0.92 -21.44
C ILE A 159 8.39 -0.46 -20.81
N LEU A 160 9.18 -0.56 -19.75
CA LEU A 160 9.46 -1.81 -19.08
C LEU A 160 8.49 -2.06 -17.92
N LEU A 161 8.45 -3.29 -17.47
CA LEU A 161 7.72 -3.69 -16.28
C LEU A 161 8.22 -2.89 -15.07
N GLY A 162 7.31 -2.24 -14.36
CA GLY A 162 7.60 -1.36 -13.23
C GLY A 162 7.79 0.12 -13.59
N ASP A 163 7.97 0.47 -14.86
CA ASP A 163 8.04 1.86 -15.30
C ASP A 163 6.65 2.52 -15.31
N THR A 164 6.64 3.84 -15.34
CA THR A 164 5.40 4.62 -15.44
C THR A 164 5.27 5.24 -16.82
N VAL A 165 4.10 5.13 -17.44
CA VAL A 165 3.76 5.77 -18.70
C VAL A 165 3.80 7.29 -18.54
N VAL A 166 4.40 7.97 -19.52
CA VAL A 166 4.46 9.44 -19.61
C VAL A 166 3.66 10.00 -20.78
N ASP A 167 3.06 9.13 -21.56
CA ASP A 167 2.25 9.48 -22.74
C ASP A 167 0.94 10.16 -22.30
N LYS A 168 0.77 11.42 -22.69
CA LYS A 168 -0.37 12.23 -22.26
C LYS A 168 -1.73 11.67 -22.67
N PRO A 169 -1.95 11.21 -23.90
CA PRO A 169 -3.20 10.55 -24.27
C PRO A 169 -3.55 9.34 -23.42
N ILE A 170 -2.55 8.47 -23.10
CA ILE A 170 -2.77 7.32 -22.24
C ILE A 170 -3.13 7.77 -20.81
N LEU A 171 -2.43 8.78 -20.28
CA LEU A 171 -2.73 9.33 -18.95
C LEU A 171 -4.13 9.98 -18.90
N ALA A 172 -4.57 10.64 -19.99
CA ALA A 172 -5.92 11.16 -20.11
C ALA A 172 -6.99 10.05 -20.09
N ALA A 173 -6.77 8.95 -20.81
CA ALA A 173 -7.67 7.80 -20.75
C ALA A 173 -7.72 7.17 -19.35
N LEU A 174 -6.58 7.11 -18.66
CA LEU A 174 -6.53 6.64 -17.26
C LEU A 174 -7.28 7.59 -16.32
N GLU A 175 -7.20 8.91 -16.50
CA GLU A 175 -7.97 9.89 -15.72
C GLU A 175 -9.48 9.63 -15.86
N TYR A 176 -9.96 9.42 -17.08
CA TYR A 176 -11.36 9.05 -17.33
C TYR A 176 -11.73 7.76 -16.60
N LEU A 177 -10.97 6.69 -16.80
CA LEU A 177 -11.24 5.38 -16.20
C LEU A 177 -11.20 5.41 -14.66
N ASN A 178 -10.23 6.12 -14.08
CA ASN A 178 -10.10 6.29 -12.63
C ASN A 178 -11.24 7.10 -12.00
N SER A 179 -11.93 7.94 -12.79
CA SER A 179 -13.03 8.78 -12.33
C SER A 179 -14.38 8.07 -12.39
N LEU A 180 -14.43 6.86 -12.97
CA LEU A 180 -15.64 6.06 -13.03
C LEU A 180 -15.87 5.31 -11.71
N ASP A 181 -17.15 5.14 -11.33
CA ASP A 181 -17.53 4.21 -10.29
C ASP A 181 -17.29 2.76 -10.72
N GLU A 182 -17.28 1.85 -9.77
CA GLU A 182 -16.96 0.43 -10.01
C GLU A 182 -17.94 -0.24 -10.98
N GLU A 183 -19.23 0.11 -10.93
CA GLU A 183 -20.26 -0.44 -11.83
C GLU A 183 -20.05 0.02 -13.25
N THR A 184 -19.84 1.34 -13.44
CA THR A 184 -19.60 1.91 -14.77
C THR A 184 -18.26 1.46 -15.33
N PHE A 185 -17.21 1.44 -14.51
CA PHE A 185 -15.89 0.93 -14.92
C PHE A 185 -15.96 -0.49 -15.49
N LYS A 186 -16.64 -1.41 -14.82
CA LYS A 186 -16.84 -2.79 -15.31
C LYS A 186 -17.64 -2.87 -16.61
N ASN A 187 -18.38 -1.83 -16.94
CA ASN A 187 -19.15 -1.76 -18.18
C ASN A 187 -18.39 -1.11 -19.35
N ILE A 188 -17.22 -0.52 -19.12
CA ILE A 188 -16.35 -0.02 -20.18
C ILE A 188 -15.47 -1.14 -20.71
N ALA A 189 -15.48 -1.34 -22.02
CA ALA A 189 -14.63 -2.31 -22.71
C ALA A 189 -13.37 -1.66 -23.30
N GLU A 190 -13.50 -0.43 -23.82
CA GLU A 190 -12.43 0.23 -24.56
C GLU A 190 -12.50 1.76 -24.41
N VAL A 191 -11.33 2.41 -24.40
CA VAL A 191 -11.16 3.84 -24.61
C VAL A 191 -10.21 4.03 -25.78
N ASN A 192 -10.73 4.55 -26.90
CA ASN A 192 -9.95 4.81 -28.11
C ASN A 192 -9.43 6.25 -28.09
N ILE A 193 -8.11 6.40 -28.12
CA ILE A 193 -7.40 7.67 -28.10
C ILE A 193 -6.59 7.93 -29.37
N GLY A 194 -6.93 7.25 -30.46
CA GLY A 194 -6.25 7.40 -31.76
C GLY A 194 -6.39 8.79 -32.37
N ASP A 195 -7.49 9.48 -32.08
CA ASP A 195 -7.68 10.90 -32.40
C ASP A 195 -7.78 11.68 -31.09
N PRO A 196 -6.81 12.54 -30.74
CA PRO A 196 -6.80 13.31 -29.50
C PRO A 196 -7.97 14.32 -29.39
N ASP A 197 -8.57 14.73 -30.51
CA ASP A 197 -9.70 15.66 -30.54
C ASP A 197 -11.06 14.92 -30.54
N ALA A 198 -11.03 13.60 -30.70
CA ALA A 198 -12.23 12.77 -30.81
C ALA A 198 -12.08 11.45 -30.01
N ILE A 199 -11.72 11.54 -28.75
CA ILE A 199 -11.63 10.40 -27.85
C ILE A 199 -13.01 9.77 -27.69
N MET A 200 -13.05 8.45 -27.75
CA MET A 200 -14.27 7.66 -27.63
C MET A 200 -14.10 6.53 -26.62
N ALA A 201 -15.14 6.26 -25.84
CA ALA A 201 -15.22 5.04 -25.05
C ALA A 201 -16.34 4.13 -25.58
N TYR A 202 -16.20 2.85 -25.33
CA TYR A 202 -17.17 1.83 -25.72
C TYR A 202 -17.52 0.97 -24.52
N THR A 203 -18.81 0.74 -24.33
CA THR A 203 -19.27 -0.20 -23.31
C THR A 203 -19.16 -1.65 -23.80
N VAL A 204 -19.21 -2.59 -22.86
CA VAL A 204 -19.29 -4.03 -23.15
C VAL A 204 -20.53 -4.37 -23.99
N SER A 205 -21.61 -3.62 -23.84
CA SER A 205 -22.85 -3.77 -24.65
C SER A 205 -22.78 -3.09 -26.02
N GLY A 206 -21.67 -2.41 -26.36
CA GLY A 206 -21.46 -1.78 -27.66
C GLY A 206 -21.98 -0.34 -27.75
N VAL A 207 -22.42 0.28 -26.66
CA VAL A 207 -22.80 1.72 -26.65
C VAL A 207 -21.54 2.56 -26.80
N GLN A 208 -21.54 3.45 -27.78
CA GLN A 208 -20.47 4.42 -28.01
C GLN A 208 -20.64 5.64 -27.12
N ILE A 209 -19.55 6.09 -26.48
CA ILE A 209 -19.50 7.28 -25.63
C ILE A 209 -18.51 8.26 -26.25
N ARG A 210 -18.98 9.42 -26.67
CA ARG A 210 -18.16 10.45 -27.29
C ARG A 210 -17.61 11.39 -26.22
N LEU A 211 -16.33 11.29 -25.95
CA LEU A 211 -15.61 12.10 -24.95
C LEU A 211 -15.03 13.39 -25.59
N GLY A 212 -14.77 13.39 -26.92
CA GLY A 212 -14.17 14.50 -27.63
C GLY A 212 -12.71 14.75 -27.24
N ASP A 213 -12.33 16.01 -27.06
CA ASP A 213 -10.97 16.35 -26.62
C ASP A 213 -10.67 15.86 -25.21
N GLY A 214 -9.40 15.68 -24.90
CA GLY A 214 -8.94 15.13 -23.62
C GLY A 214 -9.10 16.08 -22.42
N LYS A 215 -10.02 17.05 -22.46
CA LYS A 215 -10.26 17.99 -21.36
C LYS A 215 -11.44 17.55 -20.49
N ASP A 216 -11.38 17.93 -19.21
CA ASP A 216 -12.45 17.72 -18.23
C ASP A 216 -12.93 16.26 -18.14
N LEU A 217 -12.03 15.30 -18.30
CA LEU A 217 -12.35 13.88 -18.39
C LEU A 217 -13.01 13.33 -17.13
N ALA A 218 -12.63 13.83 -15.95
CA ALA A 218 -13.30 13.48 -14.70
C ALA A 218 -14.79 13.87 -14.73
N LYS A 219 -15.12 15.08 -15.18
CA LYS A 219 -16.51 15.52 -15.33
C LYS A 219 -17.27 14.73 -16.39
N LYS A 220 -16.61 14.40 -17.51
CA LYS A 220 -17.18 13.56 -18.56
C LYS A 220 -17.45 12.14 -18.06
N ALA A 221 -16.62 11.62 -17.14
CA ALA A 221 -16.87 10.35 -16.46
C ALA A 221 -18.13 10.40 -15.58
N GLU A 222 -18.33 11.46 -14.78
CA GLU A 222 -19.55 11.66 -13.99
C GLU A 222 -20.82 11.71 -14.86
N LEU A 223 -20.75 12.43 -16.01
CA LEU A 223 -21.85 12.48 -16.98
C LEU A 223 -22.11 11.10 -17.59
N THR A 224 -21.07 10.37 -17.95
CA THR A 224 -21.18 9.00 -18.46
C THR A 224 -21.90 8.09 -17.46
N GLN A 225 -21.53 8.13 -16.19
CA GLN A 225 -22.17 7.36 -15.12
C GLN A 225 -23.66 7.66 -15.03
N SER A 226 -24.01 8.94 -14.94
CA SER A 226 -25.41 9.39 -14.85
C SER A 226 -26.24 8.92 -16.04
N MET A 227 -25.71 9.10 -17.26
CA MET A 227 -26.44 8.74 -18.49
C MET A 227 -26.58 7.23 -18.67
N LEU A 228 -25.57 6.44 -18.33
CA LEU A 228 -25.65 4.97 -18.35
C LEU A 228 -26.66 4.43 -17.31
N GLN A 229 -26.74 5.05 -16.14
CA GLN A 229 -27.77 4.71 -15.14
C GLN A 229 -29.18 5.01 -15.64
N ASP A 230 -29.39 6.12 -16.36
CA ASP A 230 -30.70 6.47 -16.92
C ASP A 230 -31.09 5.52 -18.06
N ILE A 231 -30.14 5.14 -18.91
CA ILE A 231 -30.36 4.13 -19.96
C ILE A 231 -30.78 2.79 -19.34
N LYS A 232 -30.12 2.37 -18.27
CA LYS A 232 -30.46 1.13 -17.57
C LYS A 232 -31.88 1.13 -17.00
N LYS A 233 -32.36 2.29 -16.52
CA LYS A 233 -33.74 2.45 -16.01
C LYS A 233 -34.78 2.46 -17.14
N THR A 234 -34.47 3.04 -18.28
CA THR A 234 -35.42 3.23 -19.39
C THR A 234 -35.45 2.06 -20.37
N HIS A 235 -34.49 1.13 -20.29
CA HIS A 235 -34.34 -0.03 -21.20
C HIS A 235 -34.35 0.37 -22.70
N GLY A 236 -33.88 1.60 -23.01
CA GLY A 236 -33.82 2.10 -24.35
C GLY A 236 -32.71 1.49 -25.19
N ASN A 237 -32.98 1.29 -26.48
CA ASN A 237 -31.92 0.93 -27.42
C ASN A 237 -31.11 2.19 -27.75
N VAL A 238 -29.85 2.28 -27.30
CA VAL A 238 -29.02 3.48 -27.42
C VAL A 238 -27.92 3.25 -28.45
N GLN A 239 -27.80 4.19 -29.40
CA GLN A 239 -26.74 4.17 -30.41
C GLN A 239 -25.44 4.78 -29.83
N TYR A 240 -25.55 5.97 -29.26
CA TYR A 240 -24.41 6.59 -28.61
C TYR A 240 -24.84 7.65 -27.56
N ILE A 241 -23.88 7.96 -26.70
CA ILE A 241 -23.94 9.04 -25.71
C ILE A 241 -22.90 10.08 -26.11
N ASP A 242 -23.29 11.37 -26.13
CA ASP A 242 -22.35 12.46 -26.34
C ASP A 242 -22.22 13.30 -25.07
N VAL A 243 -21.05 13.26 -24.45
CA VAL A 243 -20.70 14.01 -23.24
C VAL A 243 -19.72 15.17 -23.54
N ASN A 244 -19.37 15.38 -24.81
CA ASN A 244 -18.41 16.41 -25.22
C ASN A 244 -19.05 17.79 -25.47
N VAL A 245 -20.34 17.91 -25.30
CA VAL A 245 -21.08 19.13 -25.57
C VAL A 245 -21.59 19.81 -24.31
N SER A 246 -21.93 21.09 -24.40
CA SER A 246 -22.50 21.84 -23.27
C SER A 246 -23.85 21.30 -22.78
N SER A 247 -24.55 20.56 -23.62
CA SER A 247 -25.78 19.84 -23.29
C SER A 247 -25.63 18.38 -23.70
N PRO A 248 -25.19 17.51 -22.81
CA PRO A 248 -25.05 16.10 -23.08
C PRO A 248 -26.37 15.44 -23.49
N TYR A 249 -26.32 14.50 -24.44
CA TYR A 249 -27.51 13.82 -24.93
C TYR A 249 -27.28 12.36 -25.29
N ILE A 250 -28.37 11.60 -25.27
CA ILE A 250 -28.43 10.20 -25.68
C ILE A 250 -29.14 10.12 -27.02
N LYS A 251 -28.55 9.43 -27.98
CA LYS A 251 -29.20 9.10 -29.25
C LYS A 251 -29.66 7.64 -29.21
N THR A 252 -30.93 7.45 -29.39
CA THR A 252 -31.61 6.16 -29.54
C THR A 252 -31.81 5.80 -31.01
#